data_5fcc7cbeca175da941e16a6066a4908e
#
_entry.id   5fcc7cbeca175da941e16a6066a4908e
#
_cell.length_a   1.000
_cell.length_b   1.000
_cell.length_c   1.000
_cell.angle_alpha   90.00
_cell.angle_beta   90.00
_cell.angle_gamma   90.00
#
_symmetry.space_group_name_H-M   'P 1'
#
loop_
_entity.id
_entity.type
_entity.pdbx_description
1 polymer ?
#
loop_
_entity_poly.entity_id
_entity_poly.type
_entity_poly.pdbx_seq_one_letter_code
_entity_poly.pdbx_strand_id
1 'polypeptide(L)'
;MADNGRSPEQKRPCHHVPQPGDVNGSTVDTGCGTVDSGCGTGDSGSSGAGGSRSSSECFDEEEPKLSRVRRRTDSCRKNRPPFPWFGMDIGGTLVKLVYFEPVDVTAEEEQEEVDNLKSIRKYLTSNVAYGDSGIRDVHLELRKLTICGRTGNLHFIRFPTQDMLGFIQMGQDKNFSSLHTSLCATGGGAFKFEQDFATMAGLELCKLDELDCLIRGLLYVDSVGFNGLPECFYFQNPSDPDHSTKHSCSLDNPFPMLLVNIGSGVSILAVYSKDHYKRVTGTSLGGGTFLGLCSLLTGCQSFEEALEMAAKGDSTNADKLVRDIYGGDYERFGLQGAAVASSFGHMMCKEKRESVSKEDLARATLVTITNNIGSIARMCAVNEKIERVVFVGNFLRINTVSTKLLSYAMDFWSNGQLRALFLEHEGYFGAVGAFLELLKPSEDH
;
A
#
# COMPACT_ATOMS: atom_id res chain seq x y z
N MET A 1 -75.22 19.25 -17.45
CA MET A 1 -75.46 17.82 -17.31
C MET A 1 -74.09 17.23 -17.06
N ALA A 2 -73.69 17.05 -15.82
CA ALA A 2 -73.73 15.85 -15.00
C ALA A 2 -72.91 14.71 -15.67
N ASP A 3 -71.89 14.19 -15.09
CA ASP A 3 -71.93 13.46 -13.84
C ASP A 3 -70.52 13.18 -13.27
N ASN A 4 -70.47 13.07 -12.00
CA ASN A 4 -69.34 12.75 -11.11
C ASN A 4 -68.94 11.26 -11.24
N GLY A 5 -67.67 10.96 -11.13
CA GLY A 5 -67.11 9.64 -10.88
C GLY A 5 -65.88 9.67 -10.00
N ARG A 6 -66.05 9.80 -8.69
CA ARG A 6 -65.01 9.50 -7.68
C ARG A 6 -64.94 8.00 -7.47
N SER A 7 -63.73 7.40 -7.53
CA SER A 7 -63.40 6.09 -6.97
C SER A 7 -62.32 6.18 -5.91
N PRO A 8 -62.31 5.30 -4.91
CA PRO A 8 -61.75 5.59 -3.59
C PRO A 8 -60.27 5.20 -3.44
N GLU A 9 -59.60 5.97 -2.58
CA GLU A 9 -58.25 5.71 -2.07
C GLU A 9 -58.17 4.35 -1.37
N GLN A 10 -57.29 3.49 -1.86
CA GLN A 10 -56.78 2.33 -1.12
C GLN A 10 -55.61 2.75 -0.24
N LYS A 11 -55.83 2.79 1.09
CA LYS A 11 -54.86 2.90 2.14
C LYS A 11 -54.02 1.61 2.18
N ARG A 12 -52.71 1.71 2.00
CA ARG A 12 -51.76 0.63 2.30
C ARG A 12 -51.34 0.74 3.77
N PRO A 13 -51.14 -0.38 4.49
CA PRO A 13 -50.77 -0.36 5.93
C PRO A 13 -49.31 0.01 6.15
N CYS A 14 -49.10 0.85 7.19
CA CYS A 14 -47.81 1.18 7.74
C CYS A 14 -47.16 -0.06 8.37
N HIS A 15 -45.99 -0.46 7.92
CA HIS A 15 -45.12 -1.39 8.64
C HIS A 15 -44.43 -0.66 9.77
N HIS A 16 -44.70 -1.08 11.00
CA HIS A 16 -44.01 -0.71 12.24
C HIS A 16 -42.58 -1.24 12.18
N VAL A 17 -41.59 -0.37 12.36
CA VAL A 17 -40.20 -0.69 12.68
C VAL A 17 -40.07 -0.75 14.20
N PRO A 18 -39.56 -1.85 14.80
CA PRO A 18 -39.34 -1.93 16.23
C PRO A 18 -38.14 -1.10 16.65
N GLN A 19 -38.30 -0.32 17.72
CA GLN A 19 -37.22 0.34 18.47
C GLN A 19 -36.46 -0.69 19.31
N PRO A 20 -35.13 -0.56 19.54
CA PRO A 20 -34.42 -1.44 20.45
C PRO A 20 -34.74 -1.04 21.91
N GLY A 21 -35.27 -1.98 22.66
CA GLY A 21 -35.54 -1.86 24.07
C GLY A 21 -34.30 -2.04 24.95
N ASP A 22 -34.29 -1.32 26.03
CA ASP A 22 -33.37 -1.39 27.15
C ASP A 22 -33.20 -2.82 27.69
N VAL A 23 -31.97 -3.27 27.88
CA VAL A 23 -31.65 -4.47 28.67
C VAL A 23 -30.79 -4.05 29.86
N ASN A 24 -31.44 -4.12 31.02
CA ASN A 24 -30.90 -3.94 32.35
C ASN A 24 -29.77 -4.90 32.67
N GLY A 25 -28.84 -4.42 33.51
CA GLY A 25 -27.68 -5.11 33.98
C GLY A 25 -27.96 -6.35 34.86
N SER A 26 -27.02 -7.22 34.88
CA SER A 26 -26.73 -8.07 36.04
C SER A 26 -25.23 -8.25 36.16
N THR A 27 -24.71 -7.69 37.21
CA THR A 27 -23.42 -7.88 37.85
C THR A 27 -23.27 -9.35 38.24
N VAL A 28 -22.15 -9.95 37.85
CA VAL A 28 -21.61 -11.14 38.54
C VAL A 28 -20.18 -10.82 38.95
N ASP A 29 -20.04 -10.74 40.25
CA ASP A 29 -18.84 -10.57 41.03
C ASP A 29 -18.25 -11.96 41.30
N THR A 30 -16.99 -12.17 41.03
CA THR A 30 -16.11 -13.18 41.63
C THR A 30 -14.69 -12.81 41.27
N GLY A 31 -13.84 -12.45 42.15
CA GLY A 31 -13.43 -13.00 43.37
C GLY A 31 -11.91 -12.97 43.37
N CYS A 32 -11.37 -12.15 44.17
CA CYS A 32 -10.01 -11.91 44.63
C CYS A 32 -9.19 -13.18 44.82
N GLY A 33 -7.90 -13.15 44.48
CA GLY A 33 -6.89 -14.13 44.83
C GLY A 33 -5.49 -13.53 44.76
N THR A 34 -5.18 -12.70 45.73
CA THR A 34 -3.81 -12.31 46.07
C THR A 34 -3.06 -13.46 46.69
N VAL A 35 -1.85 -13.75 46.23
CA VAL A 35 -0.84 -14.44 47.05
C VAL A 35 0.48 -13.67 46.95
N ASP A 36 0.81 -13.13 48.09
CA ASP A 36 2.05 -12.47 48.45
C ASP A 36 2.99 -13.52 49.04
N SER A 37 4.27 -13.34 48.89
CA SER A 37 5.40 -13.80 49.69
C SER A 37 6.60 -14.14 48.77
N GLY A 38 7.78 -13.71 49.03
CA GLY A 38 8.44 -13.17 50.19
C GLY A 38 9.92 -13.01 49.88
N CYS A 39 10.47 -12.10 50.50
CA CYS A 39 11.82 -11.64 50.68
C CYS A 39 12.85 -12.75 50.90
N GLY A 40 14.08 -12.57 50.39
CA GLY A 40 15.25 -13.36 50.75
C GLY A 40 16.53 -12.63 50.39
N THR A 41 16.98 -11.81 51.31
CA THR A 41 18.31 -11.15 51.34
C THR A 41 19.41 -12.17 51.64
N GLY A 42 20.59 -11.96 51.06
CA GLY A 42 21.81 -12.71 51.41
C GLY A 42 23.05 -12.03 50.87
N ASP A 43 23.70 -11.33 51.76
CA ASP A 43 24.89 -10.49 51.64
C ASP A 43 26.17 -11.33 51.89
N SER A 44 27.34 -10.71 51.62
CA SER A 44 28.71 -11.03 52.00
C SER A 44 29.50 -11.85 50.96
N GLY A 45 30.69 -11.45 50.54
CA GLY A 45 31.70 -10.59 51.07
C GLY A 45 33.07 -11.11 50.71
N SER A 46 33.98 -10.17 50.46
CA SER A 46 35.42 -10.21 50.74
C SER A 46 36.39 -10.89 49.76
N SER A 47 37.13 -10.06 49.06
CA SER A 47 38.59 -9.76 49.23
C SER A 47 39.60 -10.88 48.97
N GLY A 48 40.61 -10.52 48.14
CA GLY A 48 41.88 -11.22 48.12
C GLY A 48 42.81 -10.77 46.99
N ALA A 49 43.79 -10.05 47.40
CA ALA A 49 44.80 -9.37 46.64
C ALA A 49 45.88 -10.27 46.00
N GLY A 50 46.54 -9.73 44.96
CA GLY A 50 47.99 -9.70 44.86
C GLY A 50 48.64 -10.70 43.89
N GLY A 51 49.45 -10.17 42.99
CA GLY A 51 50.51 -10.90 42.35
C GLY A 51 50.91 -10.50 40.96
N SER A 52 51.73 -9.48 40.85
CA SER A 52 52.52 -9.12 39.66
C SER A 52 53.54 -10.20 39.30
N ARG A 53 53.75 -10.43 37.99
CA ARG A 53 55.07 -10.55 37.33
C ARG A 53 54.92 -10.84 35.82
N SER A 54 55.34 -9.89 35.06
CA SER A 54 56.38 -9.80 33.99
C SER A 54 56.48 -10.88 32.92
N SER A 55 56.38 -10.38 31.68
CA SER A 55 57.18 -10.66 30.46
C SER A 55 57.01 -12.00 29.76
N SER A 56 56.46 -11.97 28.58
CA SER A 56 57.24 -12.22 27.35
C SER A 56 56.38 -12.00 26.13
N GLU A 57 56.91 -11.23 25.20
CA GLU A 57 56.37 -10.99 23.86
C GLU A 57 56.35 -12.29 23.08
N CYS A 58 55.21 -12.62 22.50
CA CYS A 58 55.11 -13.44 21.29
C CYS A 58 54.14 -12.72 20.36
N PHE A 59 54.68 -12.30 19.26
CA PHE A 59 53.94 -11.84 18.07
C PHE A 59 53.15 -13.02 17.53
N ASP A 60 51.82 -12.95 17.60
CA ASP A 60 50.97 -13.76 16.79
C ASP A 60 50.32 -12.87 15.73
N GLU A 61 50.66 -13.19 14.48
CA GLU A 61 50.16 -12.56 13.27
C GLU A 61 48.62 -12.66 13.21
N GLU A 62 47.97 -11.51 13.16
CA GLU A 62 46.56 -11.43 12.77
C GLU A 62 46.39 -11.92 11.34
N GLU A 63 45.91 -13.14 11.18
CA GLU A 63 45.35 -13.56 9.88
C GLU A 63 44.11 -12.71 9.53
N PRO A 64 44.03 -12.24 8.27
CA PRO A 64 43.12 -11.17 7.91
C PRO A 64 41.67 -11.65 7.88
N LYS A 65 40.79 -10.76 8.35
CA LYS A 65 39.30 -10.86 8.37
C LYS A 65 38.65 -11.24 7.01
N LEU A 66 39.42 -11.44 5.95
CA LEU A 66 38.95 -11.86 4.62
C LEU A 66 38.36 -13.29 4.57
N SER A 67 38.79 -14.20 5.46
CA SER A 67 38.29 -15.60 5.39
C SER A 67 36.87 -15.77 5.93
N ARG A 68 36.44 -14.91 6.87
CA ARG A 68 35.06 -14.94 7.39
C ARG A 68 34.03 -14.34 6.43
N VAL A 69 34.44 -13.32 5.64
CA VAL A 69 33.57 -12.73 4.61
C VAL A 69 33.40 -13.69 3.42
N ARG A 70 34.46 -14.37 2.97
CA ARG A 70 34.37 -15.38 1.91
C ARG A 70 33.51 -16.59 2.29
N ARG A 71 33.59 -17.10 3.52
CA ARG A 71 32.72 -18.21 3.98
C ARG A 71 31.24 -17.84 4.07
N ARG A 72 30.90 -16.58 4.42
CA ARG A 72 29.50 -16.10 4.40
C ARG A 72 28.96 -15.92 2.99
N THR A 73 29.78 -15.48 2.02
CA THR A 73 29.39 -15.35 0.62
C THR A 73 29.23 -16.70 -0.06
N ASP A 74 30.04 -17.70 0.25
CA ASP A 74 29.91 -19.05 -0.31
C ASP A 74 28.71 -19.84 0.24
N SER A 75 28.34 -19.62 1.49
CA SER A 75 27.11 -20.21 2.07
C SER A 75 25.86 -19.62 1.43
N CYS A 76 25.87 -18.30 1.17
CA CYS A 76 24.76 -17.63 0.47
C CYS A 76 24.63 -18.05 -1.02
N ARG A 77 25.70 -18.52 -1.67
CA ARG A 77 25.67 -19.00 -3.04
C ARG A 77 24.98 -20.36 -3.22
N LYS A 78 25.04 -21.24 -2.22
CA LYS A 78 24.52 -22.62 -2.32
C LYS A 78 23.01 -22.76 -2.17
N ASN A 79 22.32 -21.75 -1.62
CA ASN A 79 20.87 -21.81 -1.32
C ASN A 79 20.08 -20.70 -2.05
N ARG A 80 20.53 -20.23 -3.20
CA ARG A 80 19.79 -19.23 -3.97
C ARG A 80 18.69 -19.88 -4.79
N PRO A 81 17.49 -19.29 -4.87
CA PRO A 81 16.50 -19.74 -5.84
C PRO A 81 17.03 -19.54 -7.26
N PRO A 82 16.62 -20.37 -8.23
CA PRO A 82 16.97 -20.18 -9.63
C PRO A 82 16.40 -18.86 -10.16
N PHE A 83 17.03 -18.27 -11.18
CA PHE A 83 16.45 -17.14 -11.91
C PHE A 83 15.31 -17.61 -12.83
N PRO A 84 14.33 -16.74 -13.15
CA PRO A 84 14.22 -15.32 -12.82
C PRO A 84 13.64 -15.07 -11.41
N TRP A 85 14.14 -14.03 -10.72
CA TRP A 85 13.60 -13.63 -9.43
C TRP A 85 12.54 -12.55 -9.59
N PHE A 86 11.32 -12.86 -9.24
CA PHE A 86 10.22 -11.90 -9.26
C PHE A 86 9.18 -12.20 -8.18
N GLY A 87 8.39 -11.18 -7.85
CA GLY A 87 7.25 -11.27 -6.96
C GLY A 87 6.05 -10.57 -7.55
N MET A 88 4.86 -11.04 -7.23
CA MET A 88 3.62 -10.53 -7.80
C MET A 88 2.64 -10.10 -6.71
N ASP A 89 1.94 -8.99 -6.95
CA ASP A 89 0.71 -8.61 -6.24
C ASP A 89 -0.43 -8.59 -7.26
N ILE A 90 -1.32 -9.56 -7.14
CA ILE A 90 -2.44 -9.75 -8.06
C ILE A 90 -3.69 -9.14 -7.45
N GLY A 91 -3.87 -7.84 -7.67
CA GLY A 91 -5.03 -7.10 -7.19
C GLY A 91 -6.29 -7.35 -8.01
N GLY A 92 -7.42 -6.78 -7.56
CA GLY A 92 -8.71 -6.89 -8.26
C GLY A 92 -8.75 -6.20 -9.63
N THR A 93 -7.98 -5.14 -9.83
CA THR A 93 -7.96 -4.32 -11.05
C THR A 93 -6.62 -4.36 -11.77
N LEU A 94 -5.51 -4.32 -11.00
CA LEU A 94 -4.15 -4.30 -11.52
C LEU A 94 -3.32 -5.42 -10.89
N VAL A 95 -2.46 -6.00 -11.70
CA VAL A 95 -1.32 -6.83 -11.29
C VAL A 95 -0.10 -5.94 -11.23
N LYS A 96 0.71 -6.09 -10.18
CA LYS A 96 2.03 -5.47 -10.05
C LYS A 96 3.04 -6.60 -9.97
N LEU A 97 4.11 -6.46 -10.71
CA LEU A 97 5.20 -7.41 -10.77
C LEU A 97 6.51 -6.66 -10.53
N VAL A 98 7.31 -7.21 -9.68
CA VAL A 98 8.68 -6.75 -9.40
C VAL A 98 9.63 -7.80 -9.90
N TYR A 99 10.61 -7.42 -10.73
CA TYR A 99 11.58 -8.30 -11.33
C TYR A 99 13.00 -7.79 -11.07
N PHE A 100 13.88 -8.69 -10.60
CA PHE A 100 15.30 -8.40 -10.40
C PHE A 100 16.12 -8.88 -11.59
N GLU A 101 16.76 -7.94 -12.28
CA GLU A 101 17.69 -8.20 -13.38
C GLU A 101 19.12 -8.12 -12.87
N PRO A 102 19.89 -9.26 -12.79
CA PRO A 102 21.29 -9.23 -12.41
C PRO A 102 22.12 -8.57 -13.54
N VAL A 103 23.06 -7.71 -13.16
CA VAL A 103 24.03 -7.07 -14.06
C VAL A 103 25.45 -7.60 -13.88
N ASP A 104 25.69 -8.41 -12.86
CA ASP A 104 26.96 -9.04 -12.52
C ASP A 104 27.06 -10.49 -13.06
N VAL A 105 26.49 -10.74 -14.23
CA VAL A 105 26.54 -12.07 -14.89
C VAL A 105 27.96 -12.31 -15.40
N THR A 106 28.54 -13.46 -15.04
CA THR A 106 29.87 -13.85 -15.57
C THR A 106 29.76 -14.43 -16.97
N ALA A 107 30.86 -14.43 -17.72
CA ALA A 107 30.88 -15.00 -19.06
C ALA A 107 30.56 -16.52 -19.06
N GLU A 108 30.90 -17.23 -17.97
CA GLU A 108 30.56 -18.64 -17.79
C GLU A 108 29.04 -18.81 -17.55
N GLU A 109 28.46 -17.97 -16.68
CA GLU A 109 27.00 -17.96 -16.44
C GLU A 109 26.22 -17.59 -17.70
N GLU A 110 26.73 -16.68 -18.54
CA GLU A 110 26.11 -16.33 -19.83
C GLU A 110 26.12 -17.50 -20.83
N GLN A 111 27.14 -18.33 -20.78
CA GLN A 111 27.24 -19.52 -21.65
C GLN A 111 26.36 -20.67 -21.17
N GLU A 112 26.17 -20.79 -19.85
CA GLU A 112 25.31 -21.79 -19.22
C GLU A 112 23.83 -21.36 -19.18
N GLU A 113 23.55 -20.10 -19.48
CA GLU A 113 22.19 -19.56 -19.42
C GLU A 113 21.33 -20.19 -20.52
N VAL A 114 20.29 -20.90 -20.09
CA VAL A 114 19.33 -21.54 -21.00
C VAL A 114 18.63 -20.47 -21.85
N ASP A 115 18.42 -20.78 -23.15
CA ASP A 115 17.77 -19.85 -24.10
C ASP A 115 16.41 -19.32 -23.59
N ASN A 116 15.69 -20.13 -22.83
CA ASN A 116 14.45 -19.72 -22.16
C ASN A 116 14.65 -18.57 -21.18
N LEU A 117 15.70 -18.65 -20.33
CA LEU A 117 15.99 -17.59 -19.36
C LEU A 117 16.37 -16.27 -20.04
N LYS A 118 17.17 -16.33 -21.12
CA LYS A 118 17.49 -15.16 -21.95
C LYS A 118 16.23 -14.55 -22.58
N SER A 119 15.34 -15.39 -23.09
CA SER A 119 14.07 -14.96 -23.66
C SER A 119 13.16 -14.31 -22.62
N ILE A 120 13.06 -14.89 -21.42
CA ILE A 120 12.28 -14.35 -20.29
C ILE A 120 12.83 -13.00 -19.85
N ARG A 121 14.15 -12.90 -19.64
CA ARG A 121 14.82 -11.65 -19.25
C ARG A 121 14.54 -10.55 -20.28
N LYS A 122 14.77 -10.85 -21.56
CA LYS A 122 14.51 -9.89 -22.65
C LYS A 122 13.05 -9.44 -22.68
N TYR A 123 12.12 -10.35 -22.41
CA TYR A 123 10.70 -10.02 -22.37
C TYR A 123 10.37 -9.14 -21.16
N LEU A 124 10.79 -9.53 -19.94
CA LEU A 124 10.51 -8.80 -18.69
C LEU A 124 11.13 -7.40 -18.67
N THR A 125 12.23 -7.17 -19.40
CA THR A 125 12.87 -5.84 -19.47
C THR A 125 12.42 -5.02 -20.69
N SER A 126 11.62 -5.58 -21.60
CA SER A 126 11.10 -4.85 -22.74
C SER A 126 10.02 -3.85 -22.34
N ASN A 127 9.91 -2.72 -23.07
CA ASN A 127 8.87 -1.73 -22.83
C ASN A 127 7.47 -2.20 -23.29
N VAL A 128 7.40 -3.27 -24.09
CA VAL A 128 6.16 -3.90 -24.60
C VAL A 128 5.84 -5.19 -23.86
N ALA A 129 6.41 -5.42 -22.67
CA ALA A 129 6.05 -6.55 -21.84
C ALA A 129 4.54 -6.49 -21.54
N TYR A 130 3.86 -7.65 -21.67
CA TYR A 130 2.46 -7.81 -21.28
C TYR A 130 1.41 -7.21 -22.22
N GLY A 131 1.65 -7.23 -23.52
CA GLY A 131 0.70 -6.74 -24.53
C GLY A 131 0.61 -5.21 -24.59
N ASP A 132 -0.47 -4.71 -25.19
CA ASP A 132 -0.65 -3.27 -25.38
C ASP A 132 -0.98 -2.51 -24.08
N SER A 133 -1.35 -3.22 -23.01
CA SER A 133 -1.77 -2.65 -21.72
C SER A 133 -0.72 -2.70 -20.62
N GLY A 134 0.37 -3.47 -20.81
CA GLY A 134 1.44 -3.61 -19.84
C GLY A 134 2.40 -2.42 -19.85
N ILE A 135 2.70 -1.89 -18.66
CA ILE A 135 3.58 -0.74 -18.47
C ILE A 135 4.72 -1.12 -17.52
N ARG A 136 5.96 -0.85 -17.94
CA ARG A 136 7.12 -0.83 -17.06
C ARG A 136 7.33 0.61 -16.59
N ASP A 137 7.23 0.84 -15.29
CA ASP A 137 7.45 2.14 -14.66
C ASP A 137 8.96 2.40 -14.51
N VAL A 138 9.62 2.75 -15.63
CA VAL A 138 11.09 2.91 -15.74
C VAL A 138 11.62 3.96 -14.75
N HIS A 139 10.82 4.99 -14.46
CA HIS A 139 11.19 6.05 -13.54
C HIS A 139 11.29 5.58 -12.08
N LEU A 140 10.70 4.43 -11.73
CA LEU A 140 10.76 3.82 -10.41
C LEU A 140 11.90 2.78 -10.28
N GLU A 141 12.63 2.47 -11.34
CA GLU A 141 13.69 1.45 -11.35
C GLU A 141 14.73 1.70 -10.25
N LEU A 142 14.93 0.71 -9.37
CA LEU A 142 15.99 0.75 -8.36
C LEU A 142 17.25 0.09 -8.91
N ARG A 143 18.30 0.88 -9.06
CA ARG A 143 19.54 0.45 -9.73
C ARG A 143 20.64 0.06 -8.76
N LYS A 144 21.50 -0.87 -9.20
CA LYS A 144 22.71 -1.30 -8.49
C LYS A 144 22.42 -1.84 -7.09
N LEU A 145 21.29 -2.50 -6.91
CA LEU A 145 20.99 -3.19 -5.66
C LEU A 145 21.83 -4.45 -5.52
N THR A 146 22.27 -4.75 -4.30
CA THR A 146 22.90 -6.03 -3.98
C THR A 146 21.93 -6.87 -3.17
N ILE A 147 21.37 -7.91 -3.79
CA ILE A 147 20.38 -8.82 -3.20
C ILE A 147 20.95 -10.23 -3.25
N CYS A 148 20.98 -10.93 -2.11
CA CYS A 148 21.57 -12.27 -1.97
C CYS A 148 22.97 -12.39 -2.61
N GLY A 149 23.78 -11.33 -2.52
CA GLY A 149 25.13 -11.27 -3.10
C GLY A 149 25.16 -11.18 -4.62
N ARG A 150 24.06 -10.80 -5.29
CA ARG A 150 24.00 -10.42 -6.71
C ARG A 150 23.75 -8.93 -6.83
N THR A 151 24.46 -8.28 -7.74
CA THR A 151 24.21 -6.87 -8.09
C THR A 151 23.32 -6.80 -9.30
N GLY A 152 22.28 -5.98 -9.26
CA GLY A 152 21.30 -5.87 -10.33
C GLY A 152 20.38 -4.68 -10.18
N ASN A 153 19.38 -4.63 -11.04
CA ASN A 153 18.33 -3.62 -11.06
C ASN A 153 16.98 -4.27 -10.74
N LEU A 154 16.17 -3.56 -9.96
CA LEU A 154 14.82 -3.98 -9.65
C LEU A 154 13.85 -3.17 -10.52
N HIS A 155 13.09 -3.87 -11.36
CA HIS A 155 12.12 -3.32 -12.28
C HIS A 155 10.71 -3.44 -11.73
N PHE A 156 9.88 -2.45 -12.02
CA PHE A 156 8.50 -2.33 -11.58
C PHE A 156 7.57 -2.34 -12.79
N ILE A 157 6.67 -3.31 -12.85
CA ILE A 157 5.81 -3.58 -14.00
C ILE A 157 4.38 -3.73 -13.52
N ARG A 158 3.43 -3.20 -14.28
CA ARG A 158 2.00 -3.34 -14.00
C ARG A 158 1.21 -3.60 -15.27
N PHE A 159 0.12 -4.34 -15.12
CA PHE A 159 -0.85 -4.59 -16.19
C PHE A 159 -2.24 -4.86 -15.62
N PRO A 160 -3.32 -4.68 -16.40
CA PRO A 160 -4.68 -4.95 -15.94
C PRO A 160 -4.86 -6.42 -15.55
N THR A 161 -5.58 -6.68 -14.46
CA THR A 161 -5.84 -8.06 -13.99
C THR A 161 -6.66 -8.88 -15.01
N GLN A 162 -7.44 -8.23 -15.88
CA GLN A 162 -8.14 -8.90 -16.96
C GLN A 162 -7.20 -9.58 -17.97
N ASP A 163 -5.95 -9.12 -18.08
CA ASP A 163 -4.94 -9.63 -19.01
C ASP A 163 -4.08 -10.76 -18.38
N MET A 164 -4.44 -11.19 -17.15
CA MET A 164 -3.67 -12.23 -16.42
C MET A 164 -3.55 -13.53 -17.20
N LEU A 165 -4.60 -13.97 -17.89
CA LEU A 165 -4.53 -15.21 -18.68
C LEU A 165 -3.50 -15.11 -19.83
N GLY A 166 -3.36 -13.92 -20.42
CA GLY A 166 -2.29 -13.67 -21.41
C GLY A 166 -0.89 -13.76 -20.81
N PHE A 167 -0.71 -13.28 -19.56
CA PHE A 167 0.54 -13.42 -18.82
C PHE A 167 0.85 -14.90 -18.53
N ILE A 168 -0.14 -15.68 -18.07
CA ILE A 168 0.02 -17.11 -17.79
C ILE A 168 0.37 -17.87 -19.08
N GLN A 169 -0.30 -17.57 -20.20
CA GLN A 169 0.00 -18.15 -21.52
C GLN A 169 1.44 -17.83 -21.94
N MET A 170 1.89 -16.61 -21.77
CA MET A 170 3.28 -16.23 -22.01
C MET A 170 4.25 -17.04 -21.15
N GLY A 171 3.92 -17.29 -19.89
CA GLY A 171 4.70 -18.13 -18.99
C GLY A 171 4.82 -19.57 -19.53
N GLN A 172 3.74 -20.13 -20.08
CA GLN A 172 3.72 -21.41 -20.75
C GLN A 172 4.60 -21.39 -22.02
N ASP A 173 4.39 -20.42 -22.91
CA ASP A 173 5.11 -20.30 -24.19
C ASP A 173 6.63 -20.14 -23.98
N LYS A 174 7.04 -19.50 -22.90
CA LYS A 174 8.44 -19.33 -22.51
C LYS A 174 8.98 -20.42 -21.57
N ASN A 175 8.17 -21.43 -21.32
CA ASN A 175 8.52 -22.59 -20.49
C ASN A 175 9.05 -22.21 -19.09
N PHE A 176 8.34 -21.35 -18.37
CA PHE A 176 8.71 -20.91 -17.00
C PHE A 176 8.83 -22.11 -16.05
N SER A 177 8.00 -23.15 -16.22
CA SER A 177 8.03 -24.35 -15.39
C SER A 177 9.32 -25.17 -15.50
N SER A 178 10.13 -24.95 -16.54
CA SER A 178 11.46 -25.56 -16.63
C SER A 178 12.48 -24.90 -15.68
N LEU A 179 12.20 -23.69 -15.20
CA LEU A 179 13.08 -22.91 -14.35
C LEU A 179 12.58 -22.82 -12.91
N HIS A 180 11.25 -22.81 -12.75
CA HIS A 180 10.58 -22.73 -11.45
C HIS A 180 9.43 -23.71 -11.38
N THR A 181 9.21 -24.27 -10.18
CA THR A 181 8.00 -25.02 -9.85
C THR A 181 6.97 -24.17 -9.12
N SER A 182 7.41 -23.12 -8.44
CA SER A 182 6.55 -22.24 -7.65
C SER A 182 6.86 -20.77 -7.86
N LEU A 183 5.84 -19.93 -7.77
CA LEU A 183 5.91 -18.47 -7.85
C LEU A 183 5.33 -17.86 -6.57
N CYS A 184 6.01 -16.86 -6.01
CA CYS A 184 5.49 -16.09 -4.87
C CYS A 184 4.54 -15.00 -5.34
N ALA A 185 3.29 -15.07 -4.88
CA ALA A 185 2.25 -14.09 -5.21
C ALA A 185 1.41 -13.73 -3.99
N THR A 186 0.94 -12.49 -3.95
CA THR A 186 0.02 -11.97 -2.95
C THR A 186 -1.20 -11.31 -3.61
N GLY A 187 -2.13 -10.82 -2.80
CA GLY A 187 -3.37 -10.22 -3.26
C GLY A 187 -4.47 -11.25 -3.58
N GLY A 188 -5.71 -10.77 -3.66
CA GLY A 188 -6.88 -11.64 -3.87
C GLY A 188 -6.85 -12.45 -5.17
N GLY A 189 -6.17 -11.95 -6.20
CA GLY A 189 -6.01 -12.65 -7.48
C GLY A 189 -5.09 -13.87 -7.39
N ALA A 190 -4.20 -13.97 -6.42
CA ALA A 190 -3.39 -15.17 -6.20
C ALA A 190 -4.26 -16.41 -5.92
N PHE A 191 -5.38 -16.23 -5.22
CA PHE A 191 -6.37 -17.28 -5.00
C PHE A 191 -7.24 -17.52 -6.24
N LYS A 192 -7.61 -16.46 -6.95
CA LYS A 192 -8.49 -16.55 -8.14
C LYS A 192 -7.83 -17.30 -9.29
N PHE A 193 -6.55 -17.04 -9.56
CA PHE A 193 -5.83 -17.58 -10.72
C PHE A 193 -4.94 -18.79 -10.40
N GLU A 194 -4.98 -19.31 -9.17
CA GLU A 194 -4.17 -20.46 -8.74
C GLU A 194 -4.26 -21.65 -9.70
N GLN A 195 -5.50 -22.01 -10.07
CA GLN A 195 -5.74 -23.14 -10.95
C GLN A 195 -5.28 -22.88 -12.38
N ASP A 196 -5.38 -21.65 -12.86
CA ASP A 196 -4.91 -21.29 -14.19
C ASP A 196 -3.39 -21.41 -14.29
N PHE A 197 -2.65 -20.94 -13.27
CA PHE A 197 -1.19 -21.13 -13.18
C PHE A 197 -0.80 -22.61 -13.18
N ALA A 198 -1.48 -23.43 -12.36
CA ALA A 198 -1.19 -24.85 -12.27
C ALA A 198 -1.49 -25.60 -13.59
N THR A 199 -2.63 -25.33 -14.21
CA THR A 199 -3.08 -26.08 -15.40
C THR A 199 -2.45 -25.60 -16.70
N MET A 200 -2.27 -24.29 -16.88
CA MET A 200 -1.74 -23.72 -18.12
C MET A 200 -0.22 -23.65 -18.13
N ALA A 201 0.38 -23.18 -17.03
CA ALA A 201 1.82 -22.95 -16.97
C ALA A 201 2.60 -24.02 -16.21
N GLY A 202 1.92 -24.96 -15.55
CA GLY A 202 2.55 -25.98 -14.70
C GLY A 202 3.28 -25.39 -13.49
N LEU A 203 2.79 -24.25 -12.97
CA LEU A 203 3.40 -23.49 -11.88
C LEU A 203 2.48 -23.48 -10.65
N GLU A 204 3.04 -23.75 -9.49
CA GLU A 204 2.35 -23.62 -8.22
C GLU A 204 2.48 -22.19 -7.68
N LEU A 205 1.39 -21.57 -7.26
CA LEU A 205 1.43 -20.28 -6.58
C LEU A 205 1.65 -20.47 -5.08
N CYS A 206 2.78 -19.99 -4.58
CA CYS A 206 3.01 -19.74 -3.16
C CYS A 206 2.23 -18.48 -2.77
N LYS A 207 1.03 -18.68 -2.19
CA LYS A 207 0.13 -17.58 -1.81
C LYS A 207 0.55 -16.99 -0.48
N LEU A 208 0.83 -15.70 -0.47
CA LEU A 208 1.32 -14.94 0.67
C LEU A 208 0.25 -13.99 1.19
N ASP A 209 0.27 -13.71 2.49
CA ASP A 209 -0.61 -12.71 3.07
C ASP A 209 -0.32 -11.32 2.48
N GLU A 210 -1.38 -10.62 2.05
CA GLU A 210 -1.28 -9.32 1.38
C GLU A 210 -0.71 -8.24 2.31
N LEU A 211 -1.11 -8.27 3.58
CA LEU A 211 -0.74 -7.24 4.54
C LEU A 211 0.70 -7.44 5.05
N ASP A 212 1.12 -8.68 5.24
CA ASP A 212 2.51 -9.02 5.54
C ASP A 212 3.44 -8.57 4.42
N CYS A 213 3.10 -8.89 3.17
CA CYS A 213 3.87 -8.48 1.99
C CYS A 213 3.93 -6.95 1.88
N LEU A 214 2.81 -6.26 2.09
CA LEU A 214 2.73 -4.80 2.04
C LEU A 214 3.68 -4.16 3.04
N ILE A 215 3.65 -4.58 4.32
CA ILE A 215 4.49 -4.01 5.37
C ILE A 215 5.97 -4.29 5.11
N ARG A 216 6.32 -5.54 4.77
CA ARG A 216 7.72 -5.94 4.49
C ARG A 216 8.28 -5.22 3.28
N GLY A 217 7.50 -5.13 2.20
CA GLY A 217 7.91 -4.44 0.99
C GLY A 217 8.13 -2.95 1.22
N LEU A 218 7.23 -2.29 1.96
CA LEU A 218 7.36 -0.89 2.32
C LEU A 218 8.65 -0.63 3.11
N LEU A 219 8.90 -1.40 4.18
CA LEU A 219 10.09 -1.25 4.99
C LEU A 219 11.40 -1.49 4.21
N TYR A 220 11.37 -2.46 3.28
CA TYR A 220 12.52 -2.76 2.44
C TYR A 220 12.82 -1.60 1.48
N VAL A 221 11.83 -1.11 0.75
CA VAL A 221 12.03 -0.02 -0.23
C VAL A 221 12.47 1.26 0.47
N ASP A 222 11.88 1.59 1.63
CA ASP A 222 12.32 2.73 2.44
C ASP A 222 13.78 2.59 2.90
N SER A 223 14.19 1.38 3.32
CA SER A 223 15.58 1.12 3.73
C SER A 223 16.60 1.25 2.61
N VAL A 224 16.18 1.00 1.37
CA VAL A 224 17.02 1.15 0.16
C VAL A 224 17.08 2.61 -0.28
N GLY A 225 15.98 3.33 -0.13
CA GLY A 225 15.82 4.69 -0.63
C GLY A 225 15.65 4.75 -2.15
N PHE A 226 15.43 5.94 -2.67
CA PHE A 226 15.21 6.17 -4.10
C PHE A 226 16.10 7.30 -4.62
N ASN A 227 16.91 7.01 -5.64
CA ASN A 227 17.86 7.98 -6.23
C ASN A 227 18.80 8.68 -5.22
N GLY A 228 19.18 7.97 -4.16
CA GLY A 228 20.02 8.50 -3.08
C GLY A 228 19.31 9.40 -2.07
N LEU A 229 17.98 9.47 -2.13
CA LEU A 229 17.11 10.16 -1.19
C LEU A 229 16.25 9.14 -0.41
N PRO A 230 15.69 9.51 0.74
CA PRO A 230 14.66 8.72 1.38
C PRO A 230 13.48 8.47 0.45
N GLU A 231 12.90 7.29 0.55
CA GLU A 231 11.70 6.87 -0.20
C GLU A 231 10.46 7.67 0.21
N CYS A 232 10.37 7.95 1.51
CA CYS A 232 9.22 8.64 2.09
C CYS A 232 9.31 10.15 1.89
N PHE A 233 8.14 10.78 1.74
CA PHE A 233 8.00 12.23 1.68
C PHE A 233 6.71 12.72 2.33
N TYR A 234 6.66 14.02 2.62
CA TYR A 234 5.48 14.74 3.09
C TYR A 234 5.40 16.13 2.45
N PHE A 235 4.25 16.79 2.60
CA PHE A 235 4.10 18.18 2.21
C PHE A 235 4.23 19.09 3.43
N GLN A 236 5.15 20.04 3.37
CA GLN A 236 5.26 21.12 4.34
C GLN A 236 4.22 22.19 4.02
N ASN A 237 3.63 22.82 5.06
CA ASN A 237 2.56 23.80 4.94
C ASN A 237 1.37 23.33 4.08
N PRO A 238 0.80 22.16 4.35
CA PRO A 238 -0.25 21.60 3.51
C PRO A 238 -1.55 22.43 3.54
N SER A 239 -1.70 23.29 4.55
CA SER A 239 -2.85 24.21 4.70
C SER A 239 -2.71 25.49 3.87
N ASP A 240 -1.53 25.72 3.28
CA ASP A 240 -1.24 26.84 2.37
C ASP A 240 -0.85 26.29 0.98
N PRO A 241 -1.80 26.20 0.02
CA PRO A 241 -1.52 25.61 -1.29
C PRO A 241 -0.40 26.30 -2.09
N ASP A 242 -0.22 27.61 -1.88
CA ASP A 242 0.78 28.41 -2.60
C ASP A 242 2.21 28.20 -2.06
N HIS A 243 2.33 27.83 -0.80
CA HIS A 243 3.61 27.57 -0.13
C HIS A 243 3.80 26.10 0.27
N SER A 244 2.94 25.21 -0.22
CA SER A 244 3.04 23.77 0.02
C SER A 244 4.16 23.15 -0.80
N THR A 245 5.21 22.65 -0.15
CA THR A 245 6.39 22.06 -0.78
C THR A 245 6.58 20.60 -0.37
N LYS A 246 7.03 19.76 -1.31
CA LYS A 246 7.35 18.36 -1.07
C LYS A 246 8.72 18.25 -0.41
N HIS A 247 8.83 17.51 0.70
CA HIS A 247 10.05 17.25 1.44
C HIS A 247 10.24 15.75 1.65
N SER A 248 11.42 15.24 1.32
CA SER A 248 11.80 13.87 1.65
C SER A 248 12.04 13.72 3.14
N CYS A 249 11.69 12.58 3.69
CA CYS A 249 11.94 12.21 5.08
C CYS A 249 12.25 10.73 5.19
N SER A 250 13.08 10.33 6.16
CA SER A 250 13.31 8.93 6.47
C SER A 250 12.20 8.40 7.40
N LEU A 251 11.80 7.15 7.19
CA LEU A 251 10.93 6.42 8.12
C LEU A 251 11.72 5.78 9.26
N ASP A 252 12.76 6.47 9.76
CA ASP A 252 13.51 6.01 10.93
C ASP A 252 12.55 5.75 12.10
N ASN A 253 12.63 4.55 12.68
CA ASN A 253 11.71 4.10 13.71
C ASN A 253 10.23 4.31 13.30
N PRO A 254 9.75 3.65 12.23
CA PRO A 254 8.43 3.92 11.64
C PRO A 254 7.26 3.65 12.58
N PHE A 255 7.47 2.86 13.63
CA PHE A 255 6.42 2.37 14.51
C PHE A 255 6.18 3.24 15.75
N PRO A 256 4.92 3.38 16.21
CA PRO A 256 3.72 2.92 15.52
C PRO A 256 3.39 3.82 14.31
N MET A 257 2.75 3.22 13.29
CA MET A 257 2.21 3.96 12.15
C MET A 257 0.81 3.46 11.77
N LEU A 258 -0.03 4.35 11.26
CA LEU A 258 -1.28 3.98 10.61
C LEU A 258 -1.00 3.86 9.11
N LEU A 259 -1.16 2.67 8.56
CA LEU A 259 -0.94 2.39 7.14
C LEU A 259 -2.29 2.36 6.41
N VAL A 260 -2.47 3.27 5.46
CA VAL A 260 -3.70 3.41 4.66
C VAL A 260 -3.39 2.98 3.23
N ASN A 261 -3.78 1.75 2.88
CA ASN A 261 -3.59 1.19 1.54
C ASN A 261 -4.81 1.47 0.67
N ILE A 262 -4.63 2.32 -0.36
CA ILE A 262 -5.68 2.78 -1.28
C ILE A 262 -5.49 2.10 -2.64
N GLY A 263 -6.09 0.94 -2.78
CA GLY A 263 -6.22 0.21 -4.05
C GLY A 263 -7.58 0.43 -4.70
N SER A 264 -8.20 -0.64 -5.22
CA SER A 264 -9.61 -0.61 -5.70
C SER A 264 -10.58 -0.25 -4.58
N GLY A 265 -10.36 -0.82 -3.38
CA GLY A 265 -10.93 -0.38 -2.10
C GLY A 265 -9.82 0.13 -1.20
N VAL A 266 -10.11 0.27 0.10
CA VAL A 266 -9.16 0.80 1.10
C VAL A 266 -9.08 -0.13 2.30
N SER A 267 -7.87 -0.42 2.75
CA SER A 267 -7.59 -1.09 4.02
C SER A 267 -6.76 -0.18 4.92
N ILE A 268 -7.12 -0.10 6.20
CA ILE A 268 -6.44 0.72 7.20
C ILE A 268 -5.92 -0.19 8.31
N LEU A 269 -4.61 -0.14 8.54
CA LEU A 269 -3.90 -0.95 9.50
C LEU A 269 -3.21 -0.08 10.55
N ALA A 270 -3.29 -0.50 11.80
CA ALA A 270 -2.41 0.00 12.85
C ALA A 270 -1.21 -0.95 12.96
N VAL A 271 -0.01 -0.46 12.68
CA VAL A 271 1.21 -1.25 12.63
C VAL A 271 2.12 -0.82 13.77
N TYR A 272 2.34 -1.74 14.72
CA TYR A 272 3.13 -1.50 15.93
C TYR A 272 4.56 -2.05 15.84
N SER A 273 4.76 -3.06 14.99
CA SER A 273 6.07 -3.61 14.58
C SER A 273 5.93 -4.32 13.24
N LYS A 274 7.03 -4.79 12.68
CA LYS A 274 7.04 -5.56 11.42
C LYS A 274 6.19 -6.85 11.48
N ASP A 275 6.01 -7.43 12.67
CA ASP A 275 5.30 -8.69 12.89
C ASP A 275 4.06 -8.50 13.79
N HIS A 276 3.75 -7.26 14.20
CA HIS A 276 2.60 -6.95 15.04
C HIS A 276 1.80 -5.79 14.46
N TYR A 277 0.72 -6.13 13.83
CA TYR A 277 -0.25 -5.17 13.25
C TYR A 277 -1.67 -5.71 13.37
N LYS A 278 -2.65 -4.82 13.21
CA LYS A 278 -4.06 -5.21 13.09
C LYS A 278 -4.74 -4.39 11.99
N ARG A 279 -5.65 -5.02 11.28
CA ARG A 279 -6.55 -4.30 10.40
C ARG A 279 -7.62 -3.60 11.24
N VAL A 280 -7.59 -2.25 11.26
CA VAL A 280 -8.54 -1.44 12.03
C VAL A 280 -9.89 -1.39 11.35
N THR A 281 -9.90 -1.04 10.06
CA THR A 281 -11.10 -0.92 9.24
C THR A 281 -10.77 -0.92 7.75
N GLY A 282 -11.76 -0.66 6.92
CA GLY A 282 -11.63 -0.43 5.49
C GLY A 282 -12.90 0.17 4.91
N THR A 283 -12.82 0.63 3.68
CA THR A 283 -13.98 1.11 2.92
C THR A 283 -13.90 0.61 1.48
N SER A 284 -15.06 0.39 0.87
CA SER A 284 -15.16 0.08 -0.56
C SER A 284 -14.98 1.33 -1.45
N LEU A 285 -14.97 2.52 -0.86
CA LEU A 285 -14.79 3.79 -1.59
C LEU A 285 -13.29 4.06 -1.81
N GLY A 286 -12.72 3.46 -2.83
CA GLY A 286 -11.33 3.59 -3.22
C GLY A 286 -11.15 3.95 -4.69
N GLY A 287 -9.98 3.61 -5.24
CA GLY A 287 -9.63 3.88 -6.64
C GLY A 287 -10.56 3.24 -7.67
N GLY A 288 -11.07 2.04 -7.37
CA GLY A 288 -12.07 1.40 -8.23
C GLY A 288 -13.39 2.17 -8.28
N THR A 289 -13.83 2.72 -7.15
CA THR A 289 -15.03 3.57 -7.10
C THR A 289 -14.81 4.88 -7.86
N PHE A 290 -13.64 5.50 -7.69
CA PHE A 290 -13.28 6.72 -8.43
C PHE A 290 -13.36 6.49 -9.95
N LEU A 291 -12.66 5.49 -10.46
CA LEU A 291 -12.65 5.20 -11.90
C LEU A 291 -14.05 4.81 -12.39
N GLY A 292 -14.75 3.94 -11.67
CA GLY A 292 -16.09 3.49 -12.07
C GLY A 292 -17.11 4.64 -12.15
N LEU A 293 -17.12 5.53 -11.16
CA LEU A 293 -17.99 6.71 -11.17
C LEU A 293 -17.57 7.72 -12.24
N CYS A 294 -16.28 7.99 -12.42
CA CYS A 294 -15.81 8.86 -13.50
C CYS A 294 -16.20 8.31 -14.86
N SER A 295 -16.00 7.01 -15.12
CA SER A 295 -16.41 6.38 -16.39
C SER A 295 -17.91 6.52 -16.65
N LEU A 296 -18.74 6.33 -15.62
CA LEU A 296 -20.19 6.49 -15.74
C LEU A 296 -20.63 7.94 -15.96
N LEU A 297 -20.00 8.90 -15.27
CA LEU A 297 -20.41 10.30 -15.29
C LEU A 297 -19.82 11.07 -16.47
N THR A 298 -18.62 10.73 -16.91
CA THR A 298 -17.86 11.52 -17.89
C THR A 298 -17.61 10.76 -19.20
N GLY A 299 -17.60 9.43 -19.14
CA GLY A 299 -17.27 8.56 -20.27
C GLY A 299 -15.77 8.31 -20.42
N CYS A 300 -14.92 8.69 -19.43
CA CYS A 300 -13.49 8.42 -19.47
C CYS A 300 -13.21 6.92 -19.50
N GLN A 301 -12.09 6.53 -20.15
CA GLN A 301 -11.75 5.12 -20.41
C GLN A 301 -10.60 4.62 -19.55
N SER A 302 -9.83 5.53 -18.91
CA SER A 302 -8.69 5.16 -18.10
C SER A 302 -8.59 5.97 -16.81
N PHE A 303 -7.79 5.47 -15.87
CA PHE A 303 -7.51 6.16 -14.61
C PHE A 303 -6.74 7.47 -14.84
N GLU A 304 -5.80 7.45 -15.76
CA GLU A 304 -5.02 8.61 -16.17
C GLU A 304 -5.90 9.71 -16.75
N GLU A 305 -6.80 9.36 -17.67
CA GLU A 305 -7.76 10.30 -18.26
C GLU A 305 -8.68 10.89 -17.18
N ALA A 306 -9.19 10.06 -16.26
CA ALA A 306 -10.01 10.54 -15.14
C ALA A 306 -9.27 11.55 -14.25
N LEU A 307 -7.97 11.32 -13.97
CA LEU A 307 -7.13 12.25 -13.22
C LEU A 307 -6.86 13.55 -13.97
N GLU A 308 -6.59 13.48 -15.28
CA GLU A 308 -6.41 14.68 -16.12
C GLU A 308 -7.66 15.55 -16.16
N MET A 309 -8.84 14.93 -16.28
CA MET A 309 -10.11 15.64 -16.18
C MET A 309 -10.28 16.28 -14.81
N ALA A 310 -10.07 15.50 -13.73
CA ALA A 310 -10.18 16.00 -12.36
C ALA A 310 -9.18 17.15 -12.07
N ALA A 311 -8.00 17.14 -12.67
CA ALA A 311 -7.02 18.21 -12.52
C ALA A 311 -7.49 19.56 -13.13
N LYS A 312 -8.32 19.52 -14.17
CA LYS A 312 -8.86 20.69 -14.88
C LYS A 312 -10.18 21.19 -14.29
N GLY A 313 -10.88 20.34 -13.52
CA GLY A 313 -12.21 20.65 -12.99
C GLY A 313 -12.18 21.41 -11.67
N ASP A 314 -13.33 21.97 -11.32
CA ASP A 314 -13.62 22.61 -10.04
C ASP A 314 -14.81 21.89 -9.37
N SER A 315 -14.55 21.21 -8.25
CA SER A 315 -15.57 20.46 -7.51
C SER A 315 -16.68 21.35 -6.93
N THR A 316 -16.42 22.65 -6.73
CA THR A 316 -17.41 23.58 -6.16
C THR A 316 -18.61 23.81 -7.09
N ASN A 317 -18.50 23.50 -8.38
CA ASN A 317 -19.62 23.52 -9.33
C ASN A 317 -20.59 22.34 -9.12
N ALA A 318 -20.12 21.23 -8.56
CA ALA A 318 -20.94 20.05 -8.27
C ALA A 318 -21.27 19.90 -6.78
N ASP A 319 -20.33 20.26 -5.90
CA ASP A 319 -20.43 20.13 -4.45
C ASP A 319 -21.14 21.36 -3.84
N LYS A 320 -21.95 21.12 -2.80
CA LYS A 320 -22.50 22.20 -1.97
C LYS A 320 -21.57 22.47 -0.80
N LEU A 321 -21.15 23.71 -0.64
CA LEU A 321 -20.22 24.15 0.39
C LEU A 321 -20.97 24.62 1.64
N VAL A 322 -20.26 24.77 2.76
CA VAL A 322 -20.78 25.31 4.02
C VAL A 322 -21.37 26.71 3.79
N ARG A 323 -20.70 27.58 3.03
CA ARG A 323 -21.21 28.94 2.69
C ARG A 323 -22.52 28.91 1.89
N ASP A 324 -22.79 27.88 1.11
CA ASP A 324 -24.04 27.76 0.34
C ASP A 324 -25.25 27.43 1.23
N ILE A 325 -24.99 26.95 2.44
CA ILE A 325 -26.02 26.61 3.45
C ILE A 325 -26.15 27.71 4.50
N TYR A 326 -25.00 28.20 5.02
CA TYR A 326 -24.96 29.12 6.15
C TYR A 326 -24.67 30.57 5.76
N GLY A 327 -24.34 30.84 4.49
CA GLY A 327 -24.03 32.19 4.01
C GLY A 327 -22.59 32.64 4.24
N GLY A 328 -21.77 31.81 4.91
CA GLY A 328 -20.38 32.06 5.28
C GLY A 328 -19.78 30.91 6.08
N ASP A 329 -18.83 31.21 6.94
CA ASP A 329 -18.26 30.26 7.88
C ASP A 329 -19.29 29.90 8.96
N TYR A 330 -19.29 28.64 9.40
CA TYR A 330 -20.10 28.22 10.53
C TYR A 330 -19.24 28.19 11.81
N GLU A 331 -19.03 29.37 12.39
CA GLU A 331 -18.08 29.62 13.50
C GLU A 331 -18.32 28.72 14.72
N ARG A 332 -19.60 28.41 15.05
CA ARG A 332 -19.95 27.56 16.19
C ARG A 332 -19.23 26.22 16.22
N PHE A 333 -18.93 25.64 15.04
CA PHE A 333 -18.26 24.37 14.90
C PHE A 333 -16.90 24.49 14.17
N GLY A 334 -16.41 25.70 13.93
CA GLY A 334 -15.14 25.94 13.25
C GLY A 334 -15.14 25.47 11.80
N LEU A 335 -16.31 25.42 11.13
CA LEU A 335 -16.40 25.00 9.75
C LEU A 335 -16.21 26.20 8.82
N GLN A 336 -15.18 26.12 8.00
CA GLN A 336 -14.93 27.15 6.99
C GLN A 336 -15.98 27.11 5.88
N GLY A 337 -16.37 28.27 5.38
CA GLY A 337 -17.36 28.40 4.30
C GLY A 337 -16.96 27.69 3.01
N ALA A 338 -15.66 27.51 2.77
CA ALA A 338 -15.12 26.78 1.62
C ALA A 338 -15.15 25.24 1.80
N ALA A 339 -15.44 24.73 2.99
CA ALA A 339 -15.51 23.29 3.23
C ALA A 339 -16.72 22.66 2.51
N VAL A 340 -16.54 21.46 1.99
CA VAL A 340 -17.64 20.70 1.36
C VAL A 340 -18.61 20.25 2.45
N ALA A 341 -19.87 20.72 2.35
CA ALA A 341 -20.95 20.31 3.22
C ALA A 341 -21.74 19.12 2.68
N SER A 342 -21.88 19.05 1.34
CA SER A 342 -22.53 17.92 0.67
C SER A 342 -21.90 17.66 -0.68
N SER A 343 -21.17 16.57 -0.80
CA SER A 343 -20.61 16.12 -2.08
C SER A 343 -21.75 15.92 -3.10
N PHE A 344 -21.55 16.43 -4.32
CA PHE A 344 -22.57 16.46 -5.37
C PHE A 344 -23.87 17.17 -4.99
N GLY A 345 -23.87 18.00 -3.92
CA GLY A 345 -25.07 18.61 -3.39
C GLY A 345 -25.78 19.58 -4.35
N HIS A 346 -25.05 20.19 -5.28
CA HIS A 346 -25.65 21.02 -6.35
C HIS A 346 -26.35 20.19 -7.43
N MET A 347 -26.00 18.91 -7.56
CA MET A 347 -26.57 18.02 -8.58
C MET A 347 -28.03 17.64 -8.31
N MET A 348 -28.62 18.03 -7.19
CA MET A 348 -30.06 17.95 -6.96
C MET A 348 -30.83 18.99 -7.81
N CYS A 349 -30.22 20.10 -8.20
CA CYS A 349 -30.81 21.12 -9.05
C CYS A 349 -30.66 20.77 -10.53
N LYS A 350 -31.74 20.83 -11.30
CA LYS A 350 -31.74 20.48 -12.72
C LYS A 350 -30.83 21.39 -13.54
N GLU A 351 -30.94 22.69 -13.31
CA GLU A 351 -30.17 23.72 -14.03
C GLU A 351 -28.66 23.55 -13.79
N LYS A 352 -28.25 23.19 -12.56
CA LYS A 352 -26.85 22.91 -12.24
C LYS A 352 -26.34 21.63 -12.92
N ARG A 353 -27.18 20.58 -12.99
CA ARG A 353 -26.81 19.34 -13.71
C ARG A 353 -26.59 19.57 -15.20
N GLU A 354 -27.37 20.48 -15.82
CA GLU A 354 -27.28 20.80 -17.25
C GLU A 354 -26.05 21.67 -17.58
N SER A 355 -25.51 22.39 -16.59
CA SER A 355 -24.39 23.30 -16.78
C SER A 355 -23.03 22.79 -16.29
N VAL A 356 -23.00 21.74 -15.46
CA VAL A 356 -21.76 21.18 -14.90
C VAL A 356 -20.92 20.50 -15.98
N SER A 357 -19.61 20.73 -15.98
CA SER A 357 -18.68 20.09 -16.90
C SER A 357 -18.32 18.67 -16.48
N LYS A 358 -17.80 17.88 -17.41
CA LYS A 358 -17.27 16.53 -17.11
C LYS A 358 -16.06 16.60 -16.19
N GLU A 359 -15.24 17.62 -16.38
CA GLU A 359 -14.06 17.90 -15.56
C GLU A 359 -14.44 18.20 -14.11
N ASP A 360 -15.50 18.99 -13.90
CA ASP A 360 -16.03 19.29 -12.54
C ASP A 360 -16.57 18.03 -11.86
N LEU A 361 -17.29 17.18 -12.61
CA LEU A 361 -17.79 15.90 -12.10
C LEU A 361 -16.64 14.96 -11.72
N ALA A 362 -15.60 14.89 -12.54
CA ALA A 362 -14.40 14.09 -12.23
C ALA A 362 -13.69 14.63 -10.98
N ARG A 363 -13.56 15.96 -10.87
CA ARG A 363 -12.97 16.61 -9.68
C ARG A 363 -13.80 16.35 -8.43
N ALA A 364 -15.11 16.51 -8.49
CA ALA A 364 -16.01 16.28 -7.36
C ALA A 364 -15.95 14.82 -6.90
N THR A 365 -15.90 13.86 -7.84
CA THR A 365 -15.73 12.44 -7.54
C THR A 365 -14.40 12.18 -6.81
N LEU A 366 -13.29 12.74 -7.30
CA LEU A 366 -11.97 12.60 -6.69
C LEU A 366 -11.94 13.18 -5.27
N VAL A 367 -12.47 14.40 -5.09
CA VAL A 367 -12.55 15.09 -3.79
C VAL A 367 -13.41 14.30 -2.81
N THR A 368 -14.58 13.82 -3.23
CA THR A 368 -15.50 13.01 -2.41
C THR A 368 -14.81 11.78 -1.84
N ILE A 369 -14.15 11.01 -2.69
CA ILE A 369 -13.49 9.77 -2.29
C ILE A 369 -12.28 10.07 -1.39
N THR A 370 -11.46 11.04 -1.78
CA THR A 370 -10.25 11.40 -1.03
C THR A 370 -10.59 11.93 0.37
N ASN A 371 -11.59 12.81 0.50
CA ASN A 371 -12.01 13.35 1.79
C ASN A 371 -12.63 12.27 2.71
N ASN A 372 -13.36 11.31 2.13
CA ASN A 372 -13.87 10.16 2.88
C ASN A 372 -12.72 9.33 3.47
N ILE A 373 -11.73 9.00 2.64
CA ILE A 373 -10.54 8.26 3.07
C ILE A 373 -9.81 9.03 4.17
N GLY A 374 -9.58 10.33 3.98
CA GLY A 374 -8.93 11.19 4.96
C GLY A 374 -9.68 11.24 6.29
N SER A 375 -11.01 11.37 6.27
CA SER A 375 -11.85 11.40 7.46
C SER A 375 -11.76 10.09 8.25
N ILE A 376 -11.85 8.94 7.56
CA ILE A 376 -11.75 7.61 8.19
C ILE A 376 -10.33 7.41 8.75
N ALA A 377 -9.29 7.74 7.98
CA ALA A 377 -7.90 7.61 8.41
C ALA A 377 -7.61 8.44 9.66
N ARG A 378 -8.08 9.69 9.69
CA ARG A 378 -7.97 10.57 10.88
C ARG A 378 -8.62 9.94 12.11
N MET A 379 -9.87 9.46 11.98
CA MET A 379 -10.57 8.83 13.10
C MET A 379 -9.85 7.58 13.61
N CYS A 380 -9.31 6.77 12.71
CA CYS A 380 -8.50 5.61 13.08
C CYS A 380 -7.21 6.04 13.80
N ALA A 381 -6.50 7.05 13.31
CA ALA A 381 -5.27 7.57 13.91
C ALA A 381 -5.51 8.06 15.35
N VAL A 382 -6.57 8.83 15.54
CA VAL A 382 -6.96 9.33 16.88
C VAL A 382 -7.32 8.17 17.82
N ASN A 383 -8.13 7.21 17.37
CA ASN A 383 -8.55 6.07 18.19
C ASN A 383 -7.38 5.15 18.56
N GLU A 384 -6.44 4.93 17.64
CA GLU A 384 -5.25 4.10 17.88
C GLU A 384 -4.11 4.88 18.54
N LYS A 385 -4.26 6.21 18.72
CA LYS A 385 -3.22 7.11 19.26
C LYS A 385 -1.92 7.08 18.46
N ILE A 386 -2.05 7.11 17.14
CA ILE A 386 -0.94 7.08 16.19
C ILE A 386 -0.89 8.42 15.45
N GLU A 387 0.26 9.08 15.45
CA GLU A 387 0.43 10.41 14.84
C GLU A 387 0.88 10.33 13.37
N ARG A 388 1.55 9.26 12.98
CA ARG A 388 2.06 9.06 11.62
C ARG A 388 1.06 8.29 10.79
N VAL A 389 0.55 8.91 9.72
CA VAL A 389 -0.38 8.28 8.79
C VAL A 389 0.31 8.10 7.44
N VAL A 390 0.64 6.88 7.10
CA VAL A 390 1.33 6.51 5.85
C VAL A 390 0.29 6.09 4.82
N PHE A 391 0.20 6.83 3.74
CA PHE A 391 -0.71 6.55 2.63
C PHE A 391 0.05 5.86 1.49
N VAL A 392 -0.45 4.73 1.05
CA VAL A 392 0.11 3.92 -0.04
C VAL A 392 -0.98 3.42 -0.98
N GLY A 393 -0.60 2.80 -2.07
CA GLY A 393 -1.51 2.16 -3.02
C GLY A 393 -1.65 2.92 -4.33
N ASN A 394 -2.00 2.20 -5.37
CA ASN A 394 -1.98 2.70 -6.76
C ASN A 394 -2.90 3.89 -7.05
N PHE A 395 -3.90 4.15 -6.19
CA PHE A 395 -4.75 5.35 -6.29
C PHE A 395 -3.95 6.66 -6.19
N LEU A 396 -2.82 6.63 -5.46
CA LEU A 396 -1.97 7.82 -5.26
C LEU A 396 -0.98 8.05 -6.40
N ARG A 397 -0.77 7.05 -7.26
CA ARG A 397 0.13 7.15 -8.40
C ARG A 397 -0.26 8.31 -9.31
N ILE A 398 0.67 9.23 -9.57
CA ILE A 398 0.46 10.47 -10.35
C ILE A 398 -0.71 11.35 -9.86
N ASN A 399 -1.31 11.05 -8.72
CA ASN A 399 -2.49 11.72 -8.17
C ASN A 399 -2.10 12.81 -7.17
N THR A 400 -1.49 13.89 -7.67
CA THR A 400 -1.04 15.01 -6.83
C THR A 400 -2.19 15.74 -6.13
N VAL A 401 -3.40 15.70 -6.70
CA VAL A 401 -4.59 16.29 -6.08
C VAL A 401 -4.93 15.58 -4.77
N SER A 402 -5.04 14.25 -4.81
CA SER A 402 -5.38 13.48 -3.61
C SER A 402 -4.27 13.52 -2.56
N THR A 403 -2.99 13.47 -2.95
CA THR A 403 -1.89 13.58 -1.98
C THR A 403 -1.90 14.92 -1.24
N LYS A 404 -2.16 16.03 -1.94
CA LYS A 404 -2.30 17.35 -1.32
C LYS A 404 -3.54 17.44 -0.44
N LEU A 405 -4.69 16.92 -0.89
CA LEU A 405 -5.92 16.88 -0.08
C LEU A 405 -5.78 16.05 1.19
N LEU A 406 -5.14 14.89 1.12
CA LEU A 406 -4.87 14.04 2.29
C LEU A 406 -3.90 14.72 3.26
N SER A 407 -2.88 15.41 2.75
CA SER A 407 -1.95 16.19 3.56
C SER A 407 -2.68 17.31 4.29
N TYR A 408 -3.50 18.09 3.58
CA TYR A 408 -4.34 19.11 4.17
C TYR A 408 -5.29 18.53 5.23
N ALA A 409 -5.97 17.44 4.90
CA ALA A 409 -6.93 16.81 5.80
C ALA A 409 -6.28 16.34 7.11
N MET A 410 -5.09 15.72 7.03
CA MET A 410 -4.38 15.27 8.23
C MET A 410 -3.92 16.43 9.09
N ASP A 411 -3.35 17.47 8.51
CA ASP A 411 -2.87 18.65 9.21
C ASP A 411 -4.04 19.46 9.79
N PHE A 412 -4.93 19.95 8.93
CA PHE A 412 -5.99 20.88 9.30
C PHE A 412 -7.02 20.26 10.27
N TRP A 413 -7.53 19.06 9.97
CA TRP A 413 -8.55 18.44 10.80
C TRP A 413 -8.03 17.88 12.13
N SER A 414 -6.72 17.78 12.30
CA SER A 414 -6.09 17.38 13.56
C SER A 414 -5.45 18.53 14.32
N ASN A 415 -5.54 19.77 13.84
CA ASN A 415 -4.81 20.92 14.38
C ASN A 415 -3.30 20.67 14.42
N GLY A 416 -2.73 20.13 13.35
CA GLY A 416 -1.30 19.87 13.22
C GLY A 416 -0.77 18.63 13.97
N GLN A 417 -1.65 17.83 14.61
CA GLN A 417 -1.23 16.65 15.38
C GLN A 417 -0.88 15.44 14.50
N LEU A 418 -1.55 15.29 13.36
CA LEU A 418 -1.33 14.19 12.44
C LEU A 418 -0.51 14.64 11.23
N ARG A 419 0.40 13.78 10.79
CA ARG A 419 1.18 14.00 9.57
C ARG A 419 0.89 12.93 8.53
N ALA A 420 0.52 13.35 7.31
CA ALA A 420 0.42 12.48 6.16
C ALA A 420 1.81 12.24 5.56
N LEU A 421 2.15 10.97 5.39
CA LEU A 421 3.37 10.51 4.76
C LEU A 421 3.02 9.70 3.50
N PHE A 422 3.85 9.83 2.47
CA PHE A 422 3.71 9.15 1.18
C PHE A 422 5.03 8.53 0.80
N LEU A 423 4.99 7.59 -0.17
CA LEU A 423 6.19 6.95 -0.71
C LEU A 423 6.18 7.03 -2.24
N GLU A 424 7.35 6.97 -2.88
CA GLU A 424 7.48 7.09 -4.34
C GLU A 424 6.98 5.83 -5.06
N HIS A 425 7.18 4.63 -4.48
CA HIS A 425 6.77 3.34 -5.05
C HIS A 425 5.40 2.87 -4.55
N GLU A 426 4.47 3.77 -4.37
CA GLU A 426 3.20 3.62 -3.63
C GLU A 426 2.33 2.40 -4.00
N GLY A 427 2.48 1.85 -5.18
CA GLY A 427 1.65 0.74 -5.66
C GLY A 427 2.32 -0.64 -5.61
N TYR A 428 3.63 -0.73 -5.31
CA TYR A 428 4.41 -1.95 -5.54
C TYR A 428 4.83 -2.73 -4.29
N PHE A 429 4.54 -2.24 -3.10
CA PHE A 429 5.05 -2.84 -1.86
C PHE A 429 4.59 -4.29 -1.65
N GLY A 430 3.36 -4.65 -2.04
CA GLY A 430 2.89 -6.05 -2.00
C GLY A 430 3.76 -6.97 -2.86
N ALA A 431 4.04 -6.55 -4.11
CA ALA A 431 4.88 -7.31 -5.02
C ALA A 431 6.35 -7.41 -4.53
N VAL A 432 6.89 -6.33 -3.93
CA VAL A 432 8.21 -6.35 -3.30
C VAL A 432 8.24 -7.31 -2.12
N GLY A 433 7.22 -7.32 -1.28
CA GLY A 433 7.12 -8.27 -0.16
C GLY A 433 7.08 -9.72 -0.63
N ALA A 434 6.32 -10.02 -1.68
CA ALA A 434 6.30 -11.35 -2.30
C ALA A 434 7.65 -11.73 -2.90
N PHE A 435 8.33 -10.79 -3.54
CA PHE A 435 9.69 -10.97 -4.05
C PHE A 435 10.69 -11.30 -2.92
N LEU A 436 10.63 -10.61 -1.80
CA LEU A 436 11.50 -10.86 -0.66
C LEU A 436 11.27 -12.24 -0.02
N GLU A 437 10.04 -12.74 -0.07
CA GLU A 437 9.72 -14.09 0.43
C GLU A 437 10.36 -15.17 -0.42
N LEU A 438 10.38 -15.03 -1.75
CA LEU A 438 11.09 -15.92 -2.67
C LEU A 438 12.58 -16.07 -2.32
N LEU A 439 13.19 -15.02 -1.76
CA LEU A 439 14.62 -14.97 -1.47
C LEU A 439 15.00 -15.49 -0.08
N LYS A 440 14.02 -15.85 0.74
CA LYS A 440 14.32 -16.49 2.03
C LYS A 440 14.96 -17.87 1.80
N PRO A 441 15.99 -18.21 2.58
CA PRO A 441 16.48 -19.59 2.58
C PRO A 441 15.31 -20.53 2.90
N SER A 442 15.17 -21.61 2.14
CA SER A 442 14.24 -22.68 2.49
C SER A 442 14.63 -23.19 3.88
N GLU A 443 13.77 -23.02 4.87
CA GLU A 443 13.90 -23.74 6.13
C GLU A 443 13.59 -25.19 5.77
N ASP A 444 14.66 -26.01 5.67
CA ASP A 444 14.51 -27.45 5.49
C ASP A 444 13.62 -27.98 6.62
N HIS A 445 12.44 -28.46 6.25
CA HIS A 445 11.53 -29.24 7.12
C HIS A 445 12.00 -30.66 7.26
#